data_eab28e6b9b589aeb711cb4ce3f6655e4
#
_entry.id   eab28e6b9b589aeb711cb4ce3f6655e4
#
_cell.length_a   1.000
_cell.length_b   1.000
_cell.length_c   1.000
_cell.angle_alpha   90.00
_cell.angle_beta   90.00
_cell.angle_gamma   90.00
#
_symmetry.space_group_name_H-M   'P 1'
#
loop_
_entity.id
_entity.type
_entity.pdbx_description
1 polymer ?
#
loop_
_entity_poly.entity_id
_entity_poly.type
_entity_poly.pdbx_seq_one_letter_code
_entity_poly.pdbx_strand_id
1 'polypeptide(L)'
;AASPDGVVAVSRPAAAAAGAQMLALGGNAIDAAGAVQFALNLVEPQSSGIGGGAFLLHYDARTKKLVTYDGRETAPAAASAEMFLDADAKPQKFYDAVVGGKSVGVPGLLRMLEVAHARHGKLAWKKLFLPAIKLAKNGFAISPRLHGLIAKDKFLALNPNARDYFFEADGSPKAVNKYQYNQIFSNTLREISDHGAEAFYSGEIARDVVRAVSGAAQNPGVLRLEDLRNYRAKAREPVCGNYRTYTICSMPPPSSGGIALLQMLGMLEKFDLASIRPNSSAAVHLISEAGRLTYADRRRYVADSDFVEVPLSRLLE
;
A
#
# COMPACT_ATOMS: atom_id res chain seq x y z
N ALA A 1 -19.05 7.26 -2.89
CA ALA A 1 -20.21 7.25 -3.77
C ALA A 1 -20.98 5.95 -3.53
N ALA A 2 -22.29 6.05 -3.31
CA ALA A 2 -23.19 4.91 -3.20
C ALA A 2 -23.78 4.60 -4.57
N SER A 3 -23.81 3.33 -4.94
CA SER A 3 -24.60 2.78 -6.04
C SER A 3 -25.77 1.99 -5.42
N PRO A 4 -26.91 1.82 -6.12
CA PRO A 4 -27.97 0.92 -5.65
C PRO A 4 -27.46 -0.48 -5.28
N ASP A 5 -26.38 -0.90 -5.91
CA ASP A 5 -25.78 -2.22 -5.78
C ASP A 5 -24.48 -2.28 -4.96
N GLY A 6 -24.06 -1.19 -4.33
CA GLY A 6 -22.85 -1.19 -3.51
C GLY A 6 -22.35 0.17 -3.03
N VAL A 7 -21.37 0.14 -2.13
CA VAL A 7 -20.74 1.32 -1.53
C VAL A 7 -19.24 1.29 -1.77
N VAL A 8 -18.68 2.44 -2.14
CA VAL A 8 -17.24 2.68 -2.25
C VAL A 8 -16.83 3.74 -1.24
N ALA A 9 -16.02 3.38 -0.26
CA ALA A 9 -15.45 4.27 0.74
C ALA A 9 -13.93 4.37 0.53
N VAL A 10 -13.42 5.58 0.30
CA VAL A 10 -12.00 5.84 0.05
C VAL A 10 -11.67 7.30 0.36
N SER A 11 -10.40 7.59 0.57
CA SER A 11 -9.91 8.91 1.02
C SER A 11 -10.16 10.07 0.07
N ARG A 12 -10.44 9.81 -1.24
CA ARG A 12 -10.56 10.86 -2.26
C ARG A 12 -11.80 10.69 -3.14
N PRO A 13 -12.58 11.77 -3.37
CA PRO A 13 -13.79 11.71 -4.21
C PRO A 13 -13.53 11.20 -5.63
N ALA A 14 -12.41 11.59 -6.26
CA ALA A 14 -12.07 11.14 -7.60
C ALA A 14 -11.83 9.62 -7.66
N ALA A 15 -11.20 9.06 -6.63
CA ALA A 15 -11.01 7.62 -6.51
C ALA A 15 -12.33 6.89 -6.19
N ALA A 16 -13.17 7.48 -5.32
CA ALA A 16 -14.51 6.95 -5.06
C ALA A 16 -15.36 6.90 -6.34
N ALA A 17 -15.30 7.95 -7.16
CA ALA A 17 -15.98 7.99 -8.46
C ALA A 17 -15.48 6.90 -9.42
N ALA A 18 -14.17 6.62 -9.45
CA ALA A 18 -13.60 5.54 -10.26
C ALA A 18 -14.16 4.16 -9.85
N GLY A 19 -14.22 3.87 -8.55
CA GLY A 19 -14.81 2.63 -8.04
C GLY A 19 -16.31 2.52 -8.31
N ALA A 20 -17.07 3.60 -8.06
CA ALA A 20 -18.50 3.65 -8.35
C ALA A 20 -18.81 3.44 -9.85
N GLN A 21 -17.95 3.96 -10.73
CA GLN A 21 -18.06 3.73 -12.17
C GLN A 21 -17.94 2.23 -12.51
N MET A 22 -17.03 1.49 -11.87
CA MET A 22 -16.91 0.05 -12.10
C MET A 22 -18.15 -0.70 -11.62
N LEU A 23 -18.71 -0.35 -10.48
CA LEU A 23 -19.96 -0.94 -10.00
C LEU A 23 -21.11 -0.64 -10.97
N ALA A 24 -21.26 0.59 -11.43
CA ALA A 24 -22.28 0.99 -12.40
C ALA A 24 -22.16 0.26 -13.76
N LEU A 25 -20.96 -0.17 -14.14
CA LEU A 25 -20.70 -0.99 -15.34
C LEU A 25 -20.99 -2.49 -15.12
N GLY A 26 -21.54 -2.86 -13.98
CA GLY A 26 -21.83 -4.24 -13.62
C GLY A 26 -20.63 -5.03 -13.07
N GLY A 27 -19.55 -4.33 -12.72
CA GLY A 27 -18.40 -4.89 -12.02
C GLY A 27 -18.70 -5.23 -10.56
N ASN A 28 -17.72 -5.80 -9.88
CA ASN A 28 -17.81 -6.16 -8.48
C ASN A 28 -16.82 -5.38 -7.60
N ALA A 29 -16.69 -5.76 -6.33
CA ALA A 29 -15.81 -5.09 -5.37
C ALA A 29 -14.33 -5.12 -5.78
N ILE A 30 -13.87 -6.19 -6.43
CA ILE A 30 -12.47 -6.30 -6.92
C ILE A 30 -12.22 -5.34 -8.09
N ASP A 31 -13.17 -5.25 -9.03
CA ASP A 31 -13.08 -4.29 -10.13
C ASP A 31 -13.06 -2.85 -9.61
N ALA A 32 -13.94 -2.56 -8.64
CA ALA A 32 -13.98 -1.25 -7.99
C ALA A 32 -12.67 -0.93 -7.25
N ALA A 33 -12.13 -1.89 -6.48
CA ALA A 33 -10.87 -1.73 -5.74
C ALA A 33 -9.68 -1.46 -6.69
N GLY A 34 -9.58 -2.17 -7.81
CA GLY A 34 -8.54 -1.92 -8.81
C GLY A 34 -8.61 -0.51 -9.40
N ALA A 35 -9.79 -0.07 -9.83
CA ALA A 35 -9.97 1.27 -10.39
C ALA A 35 -9.73 2.38 -9.34
N VAL A 36 -10.16 2.18 -8.09
CA VAL A 36 -9.86 3.06 -6.95
C VAL A 36 -8.35 3.17 -6.76
N GLN A 37 -7.65 2.05 -6.73
CA GLN A 37 -6.21 2.01 -6.50
C GLN A 37 -5.45 2.80 -7.57
N PHE A 38 -5.75 2.61 -8.85
CA PHE A 38 -5.09 3.34 -9.93
C PHE A 38 -5.39 4.85 -9.88
N ALA A 39 -6.59 5.25 -9.48
CA ALA A 39 -6.92 6.66 -9.30
C ALA A 39 -6.19 7.27 -8.08
N LEU A 40 -6.06 6.51 -6.97
CA LEU A 40 -5.31 6.96 -5.78
C LEU A 40 -3.84 7.22 -6.09
N ASN A 41 -3.22 6.47 -7.00
CA ASN A 41 -1.82 6.71 -7.40
C ASN A 41 -1.59 8.13 -7.96
N LEU A 42 -2.63 8.78 -8.43
CA LEU A 42 -2.58 10.17 -8.90
C LEU A 42 -2.92 11.17 -7.80
N VAL A 43 -4.05 10.94 -7.12
CA VAL A 43 -4.63 11.96 -6.20
C VAL A 43 -4.13 11.85 -4.76
N GLU A 44 -3.46 10.74 -4.42
CA GLU A 44 -2.82 10.46 -3.13
C GLU A 44 -1.42 9.83 -3.33
N PRO A 45 -0.52 10.41 -4.16
CA PRO A 45 0.77 9.78 -4.50
C PRO A 45 1.70 9.60 -3.30
N GLN A 46 1.49 10.37 -2.24
CA GLN A 46 2.24 10.25 -0.98
C GLN A 46 1.87 8.98 -0.18
N SER A 47 0.76 8.32 -0.52
CA SER A 47 0.24 7.15 0.22
C SER A 47 -0.03 5.95 -0.70
N SER A 48 0.13 6.09 -2.00
CA SER A 48 -0.26 5.07 -2.98
C SER A 48 0.55 5.19 -4.27
N GLY A 49 1.02 4.07 -4.81
CA GLY A 49 1.78 4.04 -6.06
C GLY A 49 1.90 2.63 -6.63
N ILE A 50 1.99 2.52 -7.96
CA ILE A 50 2.22 1.23 -8.64
C ILE A 50 3.62 0.67 -8.34
N GLY A 51 4.55 1.50 -7.90
CA GLY A 51 5.89 1.12 -7.47
C GLY A 51 5.99 0.71 -6.00
N GLY A 52 4.86 0.54 -5.31
CA GLY A 52 4.78 0.11 -3.92
C GLY A 52 4.17 -1.27 -3.74
N GLY A 53 3.70 -1.54 -2.53
CA GLY A 53 3.00 -2.76 -2.18
C GLY A 53 1.66 -2.50 -1.51
N ALA A 54 0.90 -3.57 -1.33
CA ALA A 54 -0.38 -3.53 -0.65
C ALA A 54 -0.77 -4.91 -0.10
N PHE A 55 -1.78 -4.89 0.75
CA PHE A 55 -2.54 -6.07 1.15
C PHE A 55 -3.99 -5.92 0.73
N LEU A 56 -4.63 -7.02 0.38
CA LEU A 56 -6.03 -7.05 0.00
C LEU A 56 -6.72 -8.20 0.73
N LEU A 57 -7.89 -7.91 1.32
CA LEU A 57 -8.78 -8.90 1.89
C LEU A 57 -10.06 -8.93 1.03
N HIS A 58 -10.43 -10.10 0.56
CA HIS A 58 -11.63 -10.33 -0.22
C HIS A 58 -12.54 -11.33 0.47
N TYR A 59 -13.75 -10.87 0.85
CA TYR A 59 -14.80 -11.72 1.40
C TYR A 59 -15.89 -11.96 0.36
N ASP A 60 -16.10 -13.21 -0.01
CA ASP A 60 -17.23 -13.62 -0.85
C ASP A 60 -18.41 -14.04 0.04
N ALA A 61 -19.44 -13.20 0.13
CA ALA A 61 -20.61 -13.45 0.95
C ALA A 61 -21.42 -14.68 0.51
N ARG A 62 -21.36 -15.07 -0.77
CA ARG A 62 -22.07 -16.24 -1.32
C ARG A 62 -21.44 -17.54 -0.82
N THR A 63 -20.11 -17.60 -0.78
CA THR A 63 -19.37 -18.80 -0.30
C THR A 63 -18.95 -18.69 1.15
N LYS A 64 -19.10 -17.51 1.76
CA LYS A 64 -18.62 -17.16 3.11
C LYS A 64 -17.10 -17.36 3.27
N LYS A 65 -16.35 -17.24 2.19
CA LYS A 65 -14.89 -17.39 2.18
C LYS A 65 -14.20 -16.03 2.21
N LEU A 66 -13.22 -15.91 3.09
CA LEU A 66 -12.27 -14.82 3.15
C LEU A 66 -10.93 -15.30 2.62
N VAL A 67 -10.35 -14.52 1.70
CA VAL A 67 -9.01 -14.76 1.15
C VAL A 67 -8.21 -13.49 1.31
N THR A 68 -6.93 -13.60 1.64
CA THR A 68 -6.01 -12.46 1.67
C THR A 68 -4.99 -12.57 0.54
N TYR A 69 -4.59 -11.41 0.02
CA TYR A 69 -3.56 -11.30 -1.01
C TYR A 69 -2.44 -10.42 -0.50
N ASP A 70 -1.24 -10.95 -0.60
CA ASP A 70 0.00 -10.31 -0.21
C ASP A 70 0.72 -9.81 -1.47
N GLY A 71 0.71 -8.50 -1.63
CA GLY A 71 1.46 -7.74 -2.62
C GLY A 71 2.49 -6.83 -1.95
N ARG A 72 2.99 -7.21 -0.77
CA ARG A 72 4.04 -6.49 -0.06
C ARG A 72 5.33 -6.49 -0.86
N GLU A 73 6.09 -5.41 -0.77
CA GLU A 73 7.42 -5.34 -1.34
C GLU A 73 8.33 -6.40 -0.71
N THR A 74 9.19 -7.00 -1.53
CA THR A 74 10.26 -7.87 -1.05
C THR A 74 11.61 -7.15 -1.13
N ALA A 75 12.58 -7.59 -0.35
CA ALA A 75 13.95 -7.11 -0.48
C ALA A 75 14.51 -7.55 -1.84
N PRO A 76 15.30 -6.72 -2.55
CA PRO A 76 16.09 -7.17 -3.69
C PRO A 76 17.04 -8.32 -3.28
N ALA A 77 17.32 -9.25 -4.18
CA ALA A 77 18.18 -10.41 -3.89
C ALA A 77 19.60 -10.02 -3.43
N ALA A 78 20.06 -8.83 -3.82
CA ALA A 78 21.35 -8.27 -3.40
C ALA A 78 21.30 -7.48 -2.08
N ALA A 79 20.15 -7.44 -1.38
CA ALA A 79 20.06 -6.79 -0.07
C ALA A 79 20.84 -7.61 0.98
N SER A 80 21.52 -6.89 1.89
CA SER A 80 22.24 -7.50 3.02
C SER A 80 21.78 -6.92 4.35
N ALA A 81 22.08 -7.61 5.44
CA ALA A 81 21.76 -7.15 6.79
C ALA A 81 22.47 -5.83 7.15
N GLU A 82 23.62 -5.58 6.53
CA GLU A 82 24.47 -4.42 6.79
C GLU A 82 24.11 -3.20 5.94
N MET A 83 23.19 -3.33 4.96
CA MET A 83 22.95 -2.28 3.98
C MET A 83 22.51 -0.93 4.58
N PHE A 84 21.97 -0.94 5.79
CA PHE A 84 21.55 0.25 6.54
C PHE A 84 22.45 0.58 7.73
N LEU A 85 23.63 -0.01 7.80
CA LEU A 85 24.64 0.36 8.79
C LEU A 85 25.56 1.46 8.24
N ASP A 86 26.10 2.28 9.13
CA ASP A 86 27.15 3.24 8.84
C ASP A 86 28.54 2.60 8.90
N ALA A 87 29.59 3.40 8.74
CA ALA A 87 30.99 2.93 8.78
C ALA A 87 31.41 2.34 10.14
N ASP A 88 30.70 2.69 11.21
CA ASP A 88 30.93 2.17 12.57
C ASP A 88 30.04 0.94 12.88
N ALA A 89 29.39 0.34 11.87
CA ALA A 89 28.44 -0.75 12.01
C ALA A 89 27.22 -0.40 12.90
N LYS A 90 26.84 0.86 12.98
CA LYS A 90 25.66 1.36 13.68
C LYS A 90 24.52 1.62 12.70
N PRO A 91 23.23 1.48 13.12
CA PRO A 91 22.10 1.87 12.28
C PRO A 91 22.20 3.32 11.81
N GLN A 92 22.06 3.54 10.50
CA GLN A 92 21.98 4.88 9.92
C GLN A 92 20.77 5.63 10.49
N LYS A 93 20.84 6.98 10.49
CA LYS A 93 19.67 7.80 10.81
C LYS A 93 18.58 7.54 9.77
N PHE A 94 17.32 7.62 10.21
CA PHE A 94 16.19 7.24 9.39
C PHE A 94 16.21 7.87 7.99
N TYR A 95 16.35 9.19 7.90
CA TYR A 95 16.35 9.88 6.60
C TYR A 95 17.60 9.62 5.77
N ASP A 96 18.73 9.35 6.40
CA ASP A 96 19.98 8.98 5.70
C ASP A 96 19.84 7.57 5.09
N ALA A 97 19.02 6.72 5.67
CA ALA A 97 18.74 5.37 5.18
C ALA A 97 17.67 5.33 4.09
N VAL A 98 16.54 6.10 4.25
CA VAL A 98 15.36 5.94 3.40
C VAL A 98 15.34 6.85 2.17
N VAL A 99 16.06 7.97 2.17
CA VAL A 99 16.09 8.86 1.00
C VAL A 99 17.01 8.30 -0.08
N GLY A 100 16.46 8.03 -1.25
CA GLY A 100 17.19 7.49 -2.40
C GLY A 100 16.76 6.09 -2.82
N GLY A 101 17.62 5.39 -3.53
CA GLY A 101 17.32 4.07 -4.11
C GLY A 101 17.49 2.88 -3.16
N LYS A 102 18.32 3.01 -2.10
CA LYS A 102 18.69 1.92 -1.20
C LYS A 102 17.48 1.29 -0.48
N SER A 103 16.51 2.09 -0.10
CA SER A 103 15.32 1.64 0.63
C SER A 103 14.20 1.10 -0.27
N VAL A 104 14.38 1.09 -1.60
CA VAL A 104 13.37 0.65 -2.55
C VAL A 104 13.33 -0.88 -2.60
N GLY A 105 12.19 -1.45 -2.21
CA GLY A 105 11.89 -2.87 -2.37
C GLY A 105 11.35 -3.20 -3.76
N VAL A 106 11.21 -4.48 -4.04
CA VAL A 106 10.59 -4.99 -5.26
C VAL A 106 9.09 -4.75 -5.21
N PRO A 107 8.49 -3.95 -6.10
CA PRO A 107 7.07 -3.60 -6.04
C PRO A 107 6.14 -4.80 -6.20
N GLY A 108 5.06 -4.85 -5.42
CA GLY A 108 4.13 -5.97 -5.43
C GLY A 108 2.69 -5.63 -5.79
N LEU A 109 2.30 -4.35 -5.72
CA LEU A 109 0.91 -3.90 -5.89
C LEU A 109 0.26 -4.43 -7.17
N LEU A 110 0.88 -4.21 -8.33
CA LEU A 110 0.28 -4.57 -9.62
C LEU A 110 0.11 -6.08 -9.77
N ARG A 111 1.10 -6.87 -9.36
CA ARG A 111 0.99 -8.33 -9.42
C ARG A 111 -0.11 -8.85 -8.49
N MET A 112 -0.26 -8.25 -7.31
CA MET A 112 -1.35 -8.61 -6.39
C MET A 112 -2.73 -8.30 -7.00
N LEU A 113 -2.90 -7.10 -7.58
CA LEU A 113 -4.16 -6.72 -8.21
C LEU A 113 -4.49 -7.62 -9.40
N GLU A 114 -3.50 -7.97 -10.23
CA GLU A 114 -3.68 -8.89 -11.36
C GLU A 114 -4.15 -10.26 -10.89
N VAL A 115 -3.50 -10.84 -9.87
CA VAL A 115 -3.87 -12.15 -9.30
C VAL A 115 -5.26 -12.11 -8.68
N ALA A 116 -5.60 -11.09 -7.91
CA ALA A 116 -6.91 -10.94 -7.30
C ALA A 116 -8.00 -10.74 -8.36
N HIS A 117 -7.73 -9.89 -9.37
CA HIS A 117 -8.66 -9.64 -10.46
C HIS A 117 -8.88 -10.87 -11.35
N ALA A 118 -7.83 -11.61 -11.69
CA ALA A 118 -7.96 -12.86 -12.46
C ALA A 118 -8.87 -13.92 -11.77
N ARG A 119 -8.89 -13.92 -10.43
CA ARG A 119 -9.70 -14.86 -9.63
C ARG A 119 -11.13 -14.40 -9.38
N HIS A 120 -11.32 -13.10 -9.20
CA HIS A 120 -12.55 -12.55 -8.65
C HIS A 120 -13.13 -11.41 -9.49
N GLY A 121 -12.37 -10.81 -10.41
CA GLY A 121 -12.83 -9.72 -11.26
C GLY A 121 -13.93 -10.15 -12.21
N LYS A 122 -14.79 -9.22 -12.58
CA LYS A 122 -15.92 -9.43 -13.48
C LYS A 122 -15.79 -8.63 -14.78
N LEU A 123 -15.21 -7.45 -14.71
CA LEU A 123 -14.93 -6.60 -15.87
C LEU A 123 -13.59 -6.99 -16.52
N ALA A 124 -13.42 -6.64 -17.79
CA ALA A 124 -12.12 -6.78 -18.44
C ALA A 124 -11.07 -5.87 -17.74
N TRP A 125 -9.86 -6.40 -17.52
CA TRP A 125 -8.72 -5.73 -16.87
C TRP A 125 -8.53 -4.28 -17.37
N LYS A 126 -8.57 -4.07 -18.68
CA LYS A 126 -8.43 -2.76 -19.31
C LYS A 126 -9.40 -1.70 -18.78
N LYS A 127 -10.61 -2.08 -18.41
CA LYS A 127 -11.62 -1.12 -17.92
C LYS A 127 -11.24 -0.48 -16.60
N LEU A 128 -10.48 -1.17 -15.75
CA LEU A 128 -10.07 -0.68 -14.43
C LEU A 128 -9.16 0.54 -14.53
N PHE A 129 -8.41 0.68 -15.62
CA PHE A 129 -7.45 1.76 -15.83
C PHE A 129 -8.08 3.03 -16.41
N LEU A 130 -9.22 2.92 -17.10
CA LEU A 130 -9.81 4.04 -17.83
C LEU A 130 -10.06 5.29 -16.98
N PRO A 131 -10.60 5.21 -15.74
CA PRO A 131 -10.78 6.38 -14.90
C PRO A 131 -9.46 7.09 -14.58
N ALA A 132 -8.43 6.33 -14.20
CA ALA A 132 -7.12 6.88 -13.85
C ALA A 132 -6.39 7.46 -15.07
N ILE A 133 -6.45 6.79 -16.22
CA ILE A 133 -5.89 7.31 -17.49
C ILE A 133 -6.53 8.65 -17.84
N LYS A 134 -7.88 8.74 -17.74
CA LYS A 134 -8.62 9.99 -17.99
C LYS A 134 -8.22 11.08 -17.00
N LEU A 135 -8.09 10.73 -15.71
CA LEU A 135 -7.70 11.64 -14.65
C LEU A 135 -6.27 12.18 -14.86
N ALA A 136 -5.33 11.31 -15.23
CA ALA A 136 -3.95 11.68 -15.52
C ALA A 136 -3.85 12.65 -16.73
N LYS A 137 -4.66 12.40 -17.76
CA LYS A 137 -4.68 13.21 -19.00
C LYS A 137 -5.40 14.53 -18.81
N ASN A 138 -6.56 14.55 -18.15
CA ASN A 138 -7.42 15.72 -18.03
C ASN A 138 -7.10 16.55 -16.78
N GLY A 139 -6.24 16.05 -15.90
CA GLY A 139 -5.83 16.70 -14.67
C GLY A 139 -6.78 16.45 -13.49
N PHE A 140 -6.25 16.67 -12.31
CA PHE A 140 -6.96 16.62 -11.04
C PHE A 140 -6.53 17.80 -10.15
N ALA A 141 -7.41 18.25 -9.28
CA ALA A 141 -7.10 19.35 -8.37
C ALA A 141 -6.22 18.86 -7.20
N ILE A 142 -5.13 19.57 -6.94
CA ILE A 142 -4.26 19.32 -5.77
C ILE A 142 -5.08 19.56 -4.49
N SER A 143 -5.09 18.55 -3.62
CA SER A 143 -5.81 18.65 -2.35
C SER A 143 -5.04 19.44 -1.30
N PRO A 144 -5.74 20.00 -0.29
CA PRO A 144 -5.06 20.61 0.86
C PRO A 144 -4.09 19.67 1.55
N ARG A 145 -4.44 18.36 1.65
CA ARG A 145 -3.57 17.34 2.24
C ARG A 145 -2.31 17.12 1.41
N LEU A 146 -2.45 16.92 0.10
CA LEU A 146 -1.30 16.73 -0.79
C LEU A 146 -0.38 17.96 -0.75
N HIS A 147 -0.92 19.15 -0.90
CA HIS A 147 -0.17 20.41 -0.80
C HIS A 147 0.61 20.50 0.52
N GLY A 148 -0.09 20.27 1.65
CA GLY A 148 0.54 20.37 2.97
C GLY A 148 1.64 19.33 3.22
N LEU A 149 1.55 18.15 2.61
CA LEU A 149 2.60 17.13 2.69
C LEU A 149 3.79 17.46 1.80
N ILE A 150 3.57 17.96 0.57
CA ILE A 150 4.63 18.46 -0.30
C ILE A 150 5.40 19.59 0.40
N ALA A 151 4.69 20.54 1.02
CA ALA A 151 5.31 21.68 1.72
C ALA A 151 6.17 21.28 2.92
N LYS A 152 5.86 20.14 3.56
CA LYS A 152 6.59 19.63 4.73
C LYS A 152 7.74 18.71 4.36
N ASP A 153 7.75 18.14 3.16
CA ASP A 153 8.77 17.20 2.73
C ASP A 153 10.07 17.94 2.34
N LYS A 154 11.14 17.65 3.08
CA LYS A 154 12.44 18.29 2.89
C LYS A 154 13.29 17.65 1.78
N PHE A 155 12.89 16.47 1.30
CA PHE A 155 13.70 15.63 0.41
C PHE A 155 13.08 15.47 -0.97
N LEU A 156 11.77 15.66 -1.11
CA LEU A 156 11.05 15.45 -2.37
C LEU A 156 11.63 16.28 -3.53
N ALA A 157 11.98 17.54 -3.26
CA ALA A 157 12.55 18.45 -4.26
C ALA A 157 13.99 18.10 -4.67
N LEU A 158 14.68 17.19 -3.94
CA LEU A 158 16.00 16.71 -4.32
C LEU A 158 15.96 15.81 -5.57
N ASN A 159 14.84 15.16 -5.83
CA ASN A 159 14.63 14.43 -7.07
C ASN A 159 14.12 15.41 -8.16
N PRO A 160 14.85 15.60 -9.27
CA PRO A 160 14.46 16.57 -10.30
C PRO A 160 13.06 16.33 -10.88
N ASN A 161 12.70 15.07 -11.15
CA ASN A 161 11.37 14.75 -11.70
C ASN A 161 10.25 15.07 -10.70
N ALA A 162 10.47 14.80 -9.42
CA ALA A 162 9.50 15.11 -8.37
C ALA A 162 9.40 16.63 -8.16
N ARG A 163 10.52 17.33 -8.19
CA ARG A 163 10.55 18.81 -8.10
C ARG A 163 9.72 19.42 -9.24
N ASP A 164 10.00 19.05 -10.48
CA ASP A 164 9.31 19.62 -11.64
C ASP A 164 7.81 19.27 -11.65
N TYR A 165 7.46 18.12 -11.07
CA TYR A 165 6.07 17.69 -10.98
C TYR A 165 5.29 18.34 -9.84
N PHE A 166 5.87 18.54 -8.66
CA PHE A 166 5.17 18.97 -7.46
C PHE A 166 5.38 20.43 -7.06
N PHE A 167 6.43 21.09 -7.60
CA PHE A 167 6.78 22.46 -7.21
C PHE A 167 6.65 23.43 -8.39
N GLU A 168 6.54 24.72 -8.07
CA GLU A 168 6.63 25.82 -9.01
C GLU A 168 8.11 26.14 -9.30
N ALA A 169 8.35 27.00 -10.31
CA ALA A 169 9.71 27.41 -10.68
C ALA A 169 10.48 28.13 -9.56
N ASP A 170 9.76 28.80 -8.65
CA ASP A 170 10.34 29.47 -7.48
C ASP A 170 10.61 28.51 -6.30
N GLY A 171 10.35 27.22 -6.46
CA GLY A 171 10.54 26.20 -5.43
C GLY A 171 9.39 26.09 -4.43
N SER A 172 8.32 26.85 -4.58
CA SER A 172 7.12 26.70 -3.75
C SER A 172 6.30 25.49 -4.17
N PRO A 173 5.60 24.81 -3.23
CA PRO A 173 4.67 23.73 -3.57
C PRO A 173 3.54 24.26 -4.46
N LYS A 174 3.15 23.51 -5.48
CA LYS A 174 2.00 23.86 -6.31
C LYS A 174 0.74 24.07 -5.47
N ALA A 175 -0.01 25.11 -5.74
CA ALA A 175 -1.12 25.60 -4.90
C ALA A 175 -2.28 24.59 -4.81
N VAL A 176 -3.01 24.63 -3.69
CA VAL A 176 -4.28 23.92 -3.52
C VAL A 176 -5.24 24.31 -4.66
N ASN A 177 -5.98 23.33 -5.17
CA ASN A 177 -6.90 23.45 -6.30
C ASN A 177 -6.23 23.72 -7.66
N LYS A 178 -4.90 23.89 -7.74
CA LYS A 178 -4.21 23.87 -9.04
C LYS A 178 -4.40 22.51 -9.70
N TYR A 179 -4.67 22.53 -11.01
CA TYR A 179 -4.80 21.28 -11.76
C TYR A 179 -3.44 20.70 -12.07
N GLN A 180 -3.27 19.41 -11.75
CA GLN A 180 -2.07 18.63 -11.98
C GLN A 180 -2.34 17.59 -13.06
N TYR A 181 -1.48 17.53 -14.07
CA TYR A 181 -1.55 16.60 -15.21
C TYR A 181 -0.37 15.64 -15.14
N ASN A 182 -0.55 14.40 -15.60
CA ASN A 182 0.55 13.44 -15.71
C ASN A 182 0.41 12.57 -16.96
N GLN A 183 0.77 13.13 -18.09
CA GLN A 183 0.69 12.43 -19.38
C GLN A 183 1.61 11.20 -19.42
N ILE A 184 2.79 11.27 -18.78
CA ILE A 184 3.74 10.15 -18.72
C ILE A 184 3.09 8.98 -17.97
N PHE A 185 2.50 9.24 -16.80
CA PHE A 185 1.81 8.20 -16.05
C PHE A 185 0.56 7.67 -16.77
N SER A 186 -0.15 8.53 -17.52
CA SER A 186 -1.25 8.08 -18.39
C SER A 186 -0.77 7.05 -19.42
N ASN A 187 0.41 7.25 -20.01
CA ASN A 187 1.00 6.31 -20.97
C ASN A 187 1.45 5.02 -20.29
N THR A 188 2.09 5.11 -19.11
CA THR A 188 2.45 3.95 -18.30
C THR A 188 1.23 3.10 -17.95
N LEU A 189 0.12 3.74 -17.53
CA LEU A 189 -1.13 3.04 -17.23
C LEU A 189 -1.74 2.37 -18.47
N ARG A 190 -1.63 2.97 -19.65
CA ARG A 190 -2.08 2.34 -20.91
C ARG A 190 -1.26 1.11 -21.22
N GLU A 191 0.06 1.20 -21.14
CA GLU A 191 0.95 0.07 -21.38
C GLU A 191 0.59 -1.12 -20.49
N ILE A 192 0.38 -0.88 -19.21
CA ILE A 192 -0.04 -1.92 -18.25
C ILE A 192 -1.47 -2.41 -18.55
N SER A 193 -2.36 -1.53 -18.93
CA SER A 193 -3.74 -1.85 -19.31
C SER A 193 -3.80 -2.79 -20.52
N ASP A 194 -2.93 -2.55 -21.51
CA ASP A 194 -2.94 -3.28 -22.79
C ASP A 194 -2.19 -4.60 -22.72
N HIS A 195 -1.11 -4.69 -21.93
CA HIS A 195 -0.20 -5.82 -21.89
C HIS A 195 -0.18 -6.57 -20.55
N GLY A 196 -1.07 -6.20 -19.59
CA GLY A 196 -1.11 -6.80 -18.25
C GLY A 196 -0.03 -6.27 -17.31
N ALA A 197 0.00 -6.78 -16.10
CA ALA A 197 1.01 -6.39 -15.10
C ALA A 197 2.44 -6.75 -15.56
N GLU A 198 2.60 -7.73 -16.45
CA GLU A 198 3.91 -8.12 -16.97
C GLU A 198 4.67 -6.95 -17.61
N ALA A 199 3.97 -6.00 -18.24
CA ALA A 199 4.57 -4.78 -18.82
C ALA A 199 5.33 -3.94 -17.78
N PHE A 200 4.92 -4.00 -16.51
CA PHE A 200 5.62 -3.33 -15.40
C PHE A 200 6.82 -4.11 -14.89
N TYR A 201 6.75 -5.45 -14.88
CA TYR A 201 7.79 -6.32 -14.31
C TYR A 201 8.86 -6.73 -15.33
N SER A 202 8.64 -6.42 -16.59
CA SER A 202 9.58 -6.64 -17.70
C SER A 202 9.56 -5.44 -18.64
N GLY A 203 10.33 -5.45 -19.69
CA GLY A 203 10.32 -4.38 -20.71
C GLY A 203 10.89 -3.04 -20.26
N GLU A 204 10.42 -1.94 -20.85
CA GLU A 204 10.95 -0.59 -20.63
C GLU A 204 10.65 -0.06 -19.23
N ILE A 205 9.43 -0.25 -18.73
CA ILE A 205 9.05 0.24 -17.39
C ILE A 205 9.97 -0.37 -16.33
N ALA A 206 10.23 -1.68 -16.40
CA ALA A 206 11.15 -2.36 -15.48
C ALA A 206 12.57 -1.79 -15.57
N ARG A 207 13.07 -1.52 -16.80
CA ARG A 207 14.39 -0.92 -17.00
C ARG A 207 14.48 0.48 -16.43
N ASP A 208 13.43 1.29 -16.57
CA ASP A 208 13.35 2.64 -16.02
C ASP A 208 13.31 2.63 -14.48
N VAL A 209 12.56 1.71 -13.88
CA VAL A 209 12.54 1.53 -12.42
C VAL A 209 13.93 1.16 -11.91
N VAL A 210 14.59 0.16 -12.49
CA VAL A 210 15.93 -0.26 -12.09
C VAL A 210 16.93 0.88 -12.27
N ARG A 211 16.89 1.60 -13.40
CA ARG A 211 17.77 2.75 -13.69
C ARG A 211 17.56 3.87 -12.64
N ALA A 212 16.32 4.18 -12.30
CA ALA A 212 16.01 5.21 -11.30
C ALA A 212 16.51 4.83 -9.90
N VAL A 213 16.38 3.56 -9.52
CA VAL A 213 16.81 3.04 -8.23
C VAL A 213 18.34 2.96 -8.14
N SER A 214 19.01 2.37 -9.12
CA SER A 214 20.47 2.21 -9.13
C SER A 214 21.22 3.49 -9.44
N GLY A 215 20.60 4.42 -10.18
CA GLY A 215 21.15 5.74 -10.52
C GLY A 215 20.74 6.85 -9.57
N ALA A 216 20.11 6.55 -8.43
CA ALA A 216 19.75 7.57 -7.46
C ALA A 216 20.99 8.31 -6.95
N ALA A 217 20.96 9.65 -6.99
CA ALA A 217 22.09 10.49 -6.59
C ALA A 217 22.43 10.31 -5.11
N GLN A 218 21.43 10.01 -4.28
CA GLN A 218 21.61 9.66 -2.87
C GLN A 218 21.27 8.17 -2.70
N ASN A 219 22.13 7.46 -1.97
CA ASN A 219 21.90 6.06 -1.61
C ASN A 219 21.43 5.21 -2.82
N PRO A 220 22.24 5.01 -3.88
CA PRO A 220 21.86 4.14 -5.00
C PRO A 220 21.44 2.75 -4.49
N GLY A 221 20.35 2.23 -5.04
CA GLY A 221 19.82 0.94 -4.63
C GLY A 221 20.38 -0.23 -5.41
N VAL A 222 20.04 -1.44 -4.97
CA VAL A 222 20.59 -2.70 -5.53
C VAL A 222 19.55 -3.50 -6.31
N LEU A 223 18.39 -2.92 -6.59
CA LEU A 223 17.31 -3.54 -7.37
C LEU A 223 17.77 -3.91 -8.77
N ARG A 224 17.42 -5.11 -9.24
CA ARG A 224 17.77 -5.63 -10.55
C ARG A 224 16.51 -6.07 -11.32
N LEU A 225 16.66 -6.25 -12.63
CA LEU A 225 15.55 -6.72 -13.48
C LEU A 225 15.07 -8.13 -13.08
N GLU A 226 15.98 -8.98 -12.62
CA GLU A 226 15.65 -10.32 -12.12
C GLU A 226 14.74 -10.28 -10.90
N ASP A 227 14.94 -9.32 -10.00
CA ASP A 227 14.09 -9.14 -8.82
C ASP A 227 12.64 -8.84 -9.23
N LEU A 228 12.47 -7.94 -10.20
CA LEU A 228 11.15 -7.61 -10.75
C LEU A 228 10.51 -8.84 -11.44
N ARG A 229 11.22 -9.51 -12.34
CA ARG A 229 10.72 -10.68 -13.06
C ARG A 229 10.34 -11.84 -12.15
N ASN A 230 11.06 -12.00 -11.05
CA ASN A 230 10.86 -13.09 -10.09
C ASN A 230 9.81 -12.78 -9.02
N TYR A 231 9.32 -11.53 -8.93
CA TYR A 231 8.31 -11.19 -7.94
C TYR A 231 7.01 -11.97 -8.16
N ARG A 232 6.45 -12.49 -7.06
CA ARG A 232 5.16 -13.20 -7.05
C ARG A 232 4.32 -12.72 -5.88
N ALA A 233 3.13 -12.22 -6.17
CA ALA A 233 2.12 -11.98 -5.14
C ALA A 233 1.56 -13.30 -4.62
N LYS A 234 1.23 -13.37 -3.34
CA LYS A 234 0.78 -14.60 -2.66
C LYS A 234 -0.64 -14.49 -2.16
N ALA A 235 -1.41 -15.56 -2.33
CA ALA A 235 -2.64 -15.74 -1.56
C ALA A 235 -2.25 -16.39 -0.22
N ARG A 236 -2.78 -15.86 0.90
CA ARG A 236 -2.52 -16.37 2.24
C ARG A 236 -3.83 -16.60 2.97
N GLU A 237 -3.85 -17.57 3.87
CA GLU A 237 -4.97 -17.73 4.79
C GLU A 237 -5.02 -16.57 5.78
N PRO A 238 -6.21 -15.97 6.02
CA PRO A 238 -6.33 -14.88 6.98
C PRO A 238 -6.01 -15.34 8.41
N VAL A 239 -5.50 -14.45 9.23
CA VAL A 239 -5.45 -14.66 10.68
C VAL A 239 -6.77 -14.21 11.29
N CYS A 240 -7.44 -15.11 12.03
CA CYS A 240 -8.73 -14.85 12.63
C CYS A 240 -8.71 -15.18 14.14
N GLY A 241 -9.53 -14.47 14.90
CA GLY A 241 -9.80 -14.73 16.31
C GLY A 241 -11.18 -14.22 16.69
N ASN A 242 -11.67 -14.58 17.86
CA ASN A 242 -12.93 -14.11 18.38
C ASN A 242 -12.73 -12.93 19.33
N TYR A 243 -13.64 -12.00 19.29
CA TYR A 243 -13.80 -10.94 20.26
C TYR A 243 -15.27 -10.77 20.59
N ARG A 244 -15.66 -11.13 21.79
CA ARG A 244 -17.06 -11.22 22.21
C ARG A 244 -17.86 -12.15 21.26
N THR A 245 -18.85 -11.60 20.55
CA THR A 245 -19.70 -12.35 19.60
C THR A 245 -19.21 -12.25 18.15
N TYR A 246 -18.09 -11.56 17.90
CA TYR A 246 -17.59 -11.30 16.56
C TYR A 246 -16.37 -12.15 16.23
N THR A 247 -16.31 -12.67 15.03
CA THR A 247 -15.07 -13.19 14.45
C THR A 247 -14.36 -12.05 13.72
N ILE A 248 -13.15 -11.76 14.16
CA ILE A 248 -12.29 -10.72 13.59
C ILE A 248 -11.19 -11.38 12.77
N CYS A 249 -11.10 -11.02 11.51
CA CYS A 249 -10.07 -11.53 10.62
C CYS A 249 -9.25 -10.39 10.01
N SER A 250 -7.97 -10.64 9.77
CA SER A 250 -7.07 -9.66 9.17
C SER A 250 -5.96 -10.33 8.37
N MET A 251 -5.07 -9.50 7.80
CA MET A 251 -3.89 -9.97 7.08
C MET A 251 -2.93 -10.71 8.01
N PRO A 252 -2.47 -11.92 7.63
CA PRO A 252 -1.44 -12.65 8.38
C PRO A 252 -0.03 -12.05 8.15
N PRO A 253 1.03 -12.62 8.76
CA PRO A 253 2.40 -12.27 8.38
C PRO A 253 2.64 -12.33 6.86
N PRO A 254 3.43 -11.41 6.31
CA PRO A 254 4.38 -10.49 6.97
C PRO A 254 3.74 -9.26 7.63
N SER A 255 2.42 -9.09 7.57
CA SER A 255 1.75 -8.04 8.33
C SER A 255 1.69 -8.40 9.81
N SER A 256 2.09 -7.47 10.67
CA SER A 256 1.92 -7.61 12.12
C SER A 256 0.55 -7.13 12.61
N GLY A 257 -0.21 -6.42 11.76
CA GLY A 257 -1.41 -5.70 12.17
C GLY A 257 -2.53 -6.63 12.64
N GLY A 258 -2.74 -7.76 11.97
CA GLY A 258 -3.76 -8.73 12.35
C GLY A 258 -3.50 -9.37 13.72
N ILE A 259 -2.28 -9.82 13.94
CA ILE A 259 -1.86 -10.39 15.24
C ILE A 259 -1.99 -9.34 16.33
N ALA A 260 -1.46 -8.14 16.10
CA ALA A 260 -1.50 -7.07 17.09
C ALA A 260 -2.94 -6.70 17.48
N LEU A 261 -3.84 -6.59 16.49
CA LEU A 261 -5.25 -6.32 16.75
C LEU A 261 -5.90 -7.41 17.61
N LEU A 262 -5.70 -8.67 17.25
CA LEU A 262 -6.30 -9.80 17.96
C LEU A 262 -5.76 -9.93 19.38
N GLN A 263 -4.45 -9.76 19.60
CA GLN A 263 -3.87 -9.74 20.95
C GLN A 263 -4.44 -8.60 21.79
N MET A 264 -4.50 -7.38 21.26
CA MET A 264 -5.09 -6.24 21.98
C MET A 264 -6.55 -6.50 22.33
N LEU A 265 -7.36 -7.00 21.40
CA LEU A 265 -8.76 -7.33 21.64
C LEU A 265 -8.91 -8.42 22.73
N GLY A 266 -8.10 -9.49 22.66
CA GLY A 266 -8.12 -10.57 23.68
C GLY A 266 -7.77 -10.06 25.08
N MET A 267 -6.78 -9.17 25.21
CA MET A 267 -6.48 -8.54 26.51
C MET A 267 -7.60 -7.63 26.99
N LEU A 268 -8.17 -6.82 26.09
CA LEU A 268 -9.22 -5.86 26.41
C LEU A 268 -10.58 -6.50 26.68
N GLU A 269 -10.81 -7.73 26.22
CA GLU A 269 -12.06 -8.47 26.47
C GLU A 269 -12.32 -8.74 27.95
N LYS A 270 -11.26 -8.78 28.75
CA LYS A 270 -11.34 -8.97 30.21
C LYS A 270 -11.90 -7.76 30.96
N PHE A 271 -12.10 -6.63 30.28
CA PHE A 271 -12.59 -5.39 30.88
C PHE A 271 -13.98 -5.04 30.34
N ASP A 272 -14.83 -4.47 31.18
CA ASP A 272 -16.12 -3.90 30.76
C ASP A 272 -15.88 -2.51 30.14
N LEU A 273 -15.46 -2.51 28.84
CA LEU A 273 -15.22 -1.27 28.11
C LEU A 273 -16.48 -0.42 27.92
N ALA A 274 -17.68 -1.01 28.03
CA ALA A 274 -18.92 -0.26 27.86
C ALA A 274 -19.17 0.70 29.03
N SER A 275 -18.67 0.37 30.23
CA SER A 275 -18.74 1.24 31.41
C SER A 275 -17.68 2.34 31.43
N ILE A 276 -16.67 2.26 30.55
CA ILE A 276 -15.55 3.20 30.53
C ILE A 276 -15.85 4.33 29.53
N ARG A 277 -15.83 5.58 30.01
CA ARG A 277 -16.04 6.75 29.17
C ARG A 277 -14.99 6.81 28.04
N PRO A 278 -15.39 6.92 26.74
CA PRO A 278 -14.46 7.08 25.64
C PRO A 278 -13.51 8.27 25.84
N ASN A 279 -12.25 8.10 25.43
CA ASN A 279 -11.18 9.10 25.59
C ASN A 279 -10.88 9.52 27.04
N SER A 280 -11.34 8.76 28.03
CA SER A 280 -10.93 8.96 29.42
C SER A 280 -9.50 8.44 29.66
N SER A 281 -8.87 8.87 30.75
CA SER A 281 -7.55 8.36 31.16
C SER A 281 -7.56 6.84 31.34
N ALA A 282 -8.64 6.26 31.87
CA ALA A 282 -8.79 4.81 32.00
C ALA A 282 -8.81 4.11 30.62
N ALA A 283 -9.59 4.62 29.66
CA ALA A 283 -9.63 4.06 28.32
C ALA A 283 -8.25 4.14 27.62
N VAL A 284 -7.60 5.31 27.69
CA VAL A 284 -6.27 5.52 27.13
C VAL A 284 -5.25 4.60 27.78
N HIS A 285 -5.29 4.44 29.12
CA HIS A 285 -4.38 3.57 29.87
C HIS A 285 -4.52 2.11 29.42
N LEU A 286 -5.74 1.55 29.38
CA LEU A 286 -5.97 0.16 28.99
C LEU A 286 -5.50 -0.12 27.56
N ILE A 287 -5.84 0.76 26.61
CA ILE A 287 -5.45 0.61 25.20
C ILE A 287 -3.92 0.72 25.07
N SER A 288 -3.28 1.65 25.77
CA SER A 288 -1.83 1.84 25.72
C SER A 288 -1.09 0.64 26.31
N GLU A 289 -1.54 0.08 27.43
CA GLU A 289 -0.91 -1.10 28.03
C GLU A 289 -1.09 -2.35 27.20
N ALA A 290 -2.28 -2.59 26.65
CA ALA A 290 -2.49 -3.67 25.68
C ALA A 290 -1.57 -3.51 24.46
N GLY A 291 -1.46 -2.29 23.93
CA GLY A 291 -0.54 -1.98 22.84
C GLY A 291 0.92 -2.22 23.20
N ARG A 292 1.36 -1.82 24.39
CA ARG A 292 2.74 -2.00 24.86
C ARG A 292 3.13 -3.49 24.91
N LEU A 293 2.27 -4.34 25.46
CA LEU A 293 2.49 -5.79 25.53
C LEU A 293 2.53 -6.40 24.13
N THR A 294 1.55 -6.09 23.30
CA THR A 294 1.48 -6.55 21.91
C THR A 294 2.72 -6.17 21.09
N TYR A 295 3.22 -4.94 21.25
CA TYR A 295 4.41 -4.49 20.53
C TYR A 295 5.71 -5.11 21.08
N ALA A 296 5.75 -5.57 22.32
CA ALA A 296 6.85 -6.37 22.85
C ALA A 296 6.93 -7.71 22.12
N ASP A 297 5.80 -8.41 21.98
CA ASP A 297 5.69 -9.67 21.23
C ASP A 297 6.00 -9.48 19.74
N ARG A 298 5.43 -8.43 19.14
CA ARG A 298 5.68 -8.09 17.75
C ARG A 298 7.18 -7.97 17.44
N ARG A 299 7.94 -7.29 18.30
CA ARG A 299 9.38 -7.09 18.10
C ARG A 299 10.18 -8.38 18.15
N ARG A 300 9.70 -9.35 18.88
CA ARG A 300 10.44 -10.59 19.16
C ARG A 300 10.03 -11.74 18.24
N TYR A 301 8.75 -11.84 17.89
CA TYR A 301 8.19 -13.04 17.29
C TYR A 301 7.57 -12.84 15.92
N VAL A 302 7.28 -11.60 15.49
CA VAL A 302 6.59 -11.36 14.23
C VAL A 302 7.57 -10.87 13.17
N ALA A 303 7.66 -11.65 12.09
CA ALA A 303 8.49 -11.36 10.92
C ALA A 303 7.81 -11.89 9.66
N ASP A 304 8.55 -11.97 8.55
CA ASP A 304 8.06 -12.58 7.32
C ASP A 304 8.04 -14.10 7.44
N SER A 305 6.84 -14.67 7.38
CA SER A 305 6.60 -16.11 7.50
C SER A 305 7.16 -16.95 6.35
N ASP A 306 7.61 -16.30 5.28
CA ASP A 306 8.31 -17.01 4.19
C ASP A 306 9.77 -17.35 4.54
N PHE A 307 10.32 -16.70 5.57
CA PHE A 307 11.71 -16.87 5.98
C PHE A 307 11.87 -17.41 7.41
N VAL A 308 10.87 -17.14 8.28
CA VAL A 308 10.90 -17.57 9.68
C VAL A 308 9.55 -18.09 10.14
N GLU A 309 9.56 -19.06 11.03
CA GLU A 309 8.33 -19.56 11.66
C GLU A 309 7.82 -18.51 12.68
N VAL A 310 6.58 -18.04 12.46
CA VAL A 310 5.88 -17.16 13.37
C VAL A 310 4.91 -18.01 14.21
N PRO A 311 5.03 -18.04 15.55
CA PRO A 311 4.24 -18.92 16.42
C PRO A 311 2.82 -18.35 16.64
N LEU A 312 2.00 -18.32 15.55
CA LEU A 312 0.68 -17.68 15.54
C LEU A 312 -0.26 -18.17 16.64
N SER A 313 -0.37 -19.50 16.83
CA SER A 313 -1.24 -20.07 17.88
C SER A 313 -0.89 -19.55 19.27
N ARG A 314 0.40 -19.58 19.62
CA ARG A 314 0.87 -19.10 20.92
C ARG A 314 0.73 -17.60 21.13
N LEU A 315 0.78 -16.82 20.03
CA LEU A 315 0.59 -15.37 20.12
C LEU A 315 -0.87 -14.97 20.28
N LEU A 316 -1.80 -15.87 19.97
CA LEU A 316 -3.25 -15.60 19.99
C LEU A 316 -4.00 -16.37 21.11
N GLU A 317 -3.32 -17.15 21.92
CA GLU A 317 -3.81 -17.75 23.16
C GLU A 317 -3.93 -16.68 24.27
#